data_598d269e6cce761b5bd87ee2d6fb5010
#
_entry.id   598d269e6cce761b5bd87ee2d6fb5010
#
_cell.length_a   1.000
_cell.length_b   1.000
_cell.length_c   1.000
_cell.angle_alpha   90.00
_cell.angle_beta   90.00
_cell.angle_gamma   90.00
#
_symmetry.space_group_name_H-M   'P 1'
#
loop_
_entity.id
_entity.type
_entity.pdbx_description
1 polymer ?
#
loop_
_entity_poly.entity_id
_entity_poly.type
_entity_poly.pdbx_seq_one_letter_code
_entity_poly.pdbx_strand_id
1 'polypeptide(L)'
;MYFIKPFVHYNLDFLKPGEHWRPLKDAWRFDRYEYNRVQFETQNATMLYQLYPTGMLYFGEKYDRFAELTRILNYPKLLTMKTIDMVMGEPPAISIQGKDSIIDKVRDSRSNSGFNAALKQGLIDYSRYGVALLRVFKDETGKAKITAWDPQEWVPVFYDDGTNRIKYNVLGWIVDDDKLKIQIHNTEDGSYEERIYKYSIDDALIGELVETNTYNKTGKKLFYAIINTPTTSNPVGSDDYLAINALLQKAIERLMAILRVLDEHADPSMTGPHTLLSKSENGELVFKTSKYYAVGNEEQKPEYLVWDANLDSSFKAFDLLIDQIYILSEMGPAFIGASNSTNNAISGTAMRYKMISPLEKARRIQNDLTEPLKDLLSSILSIDGIDATPDTVLIGWKDPLPKDPREVAELAKVESGSAAIKPLKNAIMDNYNLDETTAQKQVEEILDILSKLNEASGSLKDAESDDRRTSGNSLNDKRKKGSPNDPTSEENKSAEE
;
A
#
# COMPACT_ATOMS: atom_id res chain seq x y z
N MET A 1 -22.01 -20.92 -7.87
CA MET A 1 -21.09 -19.96 -8.52
C MET A 1 -20.11 -20.78 -9.32
N TYR A 2 -20.21 -20.79 -10.64
CA TYR A 2 -19.27 -21.53 -11.47
C TYR A 2 -17.96 -20.74 -11.51
N PHE A 3 -16.85 -21.36 -11.13
CA PHE A 3 -15.52 -20.80 -11.30
C PHE A 3 -15.23 -20.73 -12.81
N ILE A 4 -15.38 -19.55 -13.38
CA ILE A 4 -14.96 -19.30 -14.75
C ILE A 4 -13.44 -19.17 -14.70
N LYS A 5 -12.73 -20.14 -15.29
CA LYS A 5 -11.27 -20.00 -15.48
C LYS A 5 -11.02 -18.78 -16.37
N PRO A 6 -10.01 -17.96 -16.08
CA PRO A 6 -9.58 -16.91 -16.97
C PRO A 6 -9.31 -17.47 -18.35
N PHE A 7 -9.78 -16.78 -19.39
CA PHE A 7 -9.42 -17.14 -20.74
C PHE A 7 -7.96 -16.78 -21.01
N VAL A 8 -7.22 -17.70 -21.61
CA VAL A 8 -5.82 -17.51 -21.95
C VAL A 8 -5.69 -17.45 -23.46
N HIS A 9 -5.13 -16.36 -23.98
CA HIS A 9 -4.86 -16.19 -25.39
C HIS A 9 -3.48 -16.77 -25.74
N TYR A 10 -3.42 -17.64 -26.75
CA TYR A 10 -2.17 -18.24 -27.24
C TYR A 10 -1.73 -17.67 -28.60
N ASN A 11 -2.58 -16.87 -29.25
CA ASN A 11 -2.34 -16.25 -30.53
C ASN A 11 -2.98 -14.86 -30.61
N LEU A 12 -2.81 -14.18 -31.74
CA LEU A 12 -3.34 -12.84 -32.01
C LEU A 12 -4.66 -12.86 -32.78
N ASP A 13 -5.42 -13.96 -32.75
CA ASP A 13 -6.67 -14.10 -33.54
C ASP A 13 -7.75 -13.08 -33.14
N PHE A 14 -7.71 -12.57 -31.93
CA PHE A 14 -8.61 -11.50 -31.47
C PHE A 14 -8.35 -10.13 -32.13
N LEU A 15 -7.27 -9.98 -32.91
CA LEU A 15 -6.98 -8.77 -33.69
C LEU A 15 -7.49 -8.85 -35.15
N LYS A 16 -8.30 -9.84 -35.50
CA LYS A 16 -8.90 -9.95 -36.82
C LYS A 16 -10.07 -8.96 -36.99
N PRO A 17 -10.29 -8.49 -38.23
CA PRO A 17 -11.49 -7.70 -38.53
C PRO A 17 -12.78 -8.42 -38.12
N GLY A 18 -13.70 -7.73 -37.47
CA GLY A 18 -14.94 -8.27 -36.92
C GLY A 18 -14.86 -8.81 -35.51
N GLU A 19 -13.66 -8.84 -34.90
CA GLU A 19 -13.47 -9.22 -33.51
C GLU A 19 -13.53 -7.97 -32.60
N HIS A 20 -13.82 -8.18 -31.32
CA HIS A 20 -13.80 -7.11 -30.31
C HIS A 20 -12.37 -6.88 -29.82
N TRP A 21 -11.97 -5.62 -29.72
CA TRP A 21 -10.66 -5.25 -29.17
C TRP A 21 -10.47 -5.81 -27.76
N ARG A 22 -11.49 -5.68 -26.91
CA ARG A 22 -11.56 -6.38 -25.63
C ARG A 22 -12.26 -7.70 -25.87
N PRO A 23 -11.54 -8.86 -25.94
CA PRO A 23 -12.15 -10.10 -26.35
C PRO A 23 -13.31 -10.51 -25.46
N LEU A 24 -14.46 -10.84 -26.02
CA LEU A 24 -15.65 -11.24 -25.25
C LEU A 24 -15.40 -12.42 -24.32
N LYS A 25 -14.49 -13.32 -24.69
CA LYS A 25 -14.08 -14.44 -23.83
C LYS A 25 -13.36 -14.01 -22.57
N ASP A 26 -12.84 -12.79 -22.53
CA ASP A 26 -12.11 -12.18 -21.43
C ASP A 26 -12.91 -11.05 -20.73
N ALA A 27 -14.17 -10.88 -21.11
CA ALA A 27 -15.05 -9.80 -20.61
C ALA A 27 -15.11 -9.76 -19.07
N TRP A 28 -15.16 -10.93 -18.42
CA TRP A 28 -15.16 -11.03 -16.96
C TRP A 28 -13.99 -10.30 -16.30
N ARG A 29 -12.79 -10.28 -16.95
CA ARG A 29 -11.60 -9.59 -16.45
C ARG A 29 -11.77 -8.07 -16.57
N PHE A 30 -12.24 -7.59 -17.71
CA PHE A 30 -12.48 -6.17 -17.96
C PHE A 30 -13.62 -5.63 -17.10
N ASP A 31 -14.71 -6.39 -16.94
CA ASP A 31 -15.82 -6.05 -16.03
C ASP A 31 -15.33 -5.92 -14.59
N ARG A 32 -14.44 -6.82 -14.16
CA ARG A 32 -13.84 -6.77 -12.84
C ARG A 32 -12.90 -5.57 -12.66
N TYR A 33 -12.11 -5.25 -13.68
CA TYR A 33 -11.25 -4.06 -13.65
C TYR A 33 -12.08 -2.78 -13.53
N GLU A 34 -13.17 -2.68 -14.30
CA GLU A 34 -14.09 -1.57 -14.20
C GLU A 34 -14.75 -1.48 -12.82
N TYR A 35 -15.21 -2.62 -12.29
CA TYR A 35 -15.75 -2.71 -10.94
C TYR A 35 -14.75 -2.16 -9.91
N ASN A 36 -13.50 -2.62 -9.93
CA ASN A 36 -12.48 -2.21 -8.99
C ASN A 36 -12.08 -0.74 -9.19
N ARG A 37 -12.07 -0.24 -10.44
CA ARG A 37 -11.85 1.17 -10.74
C ARG A 37 -12.88 2.05 -10.07
N VAL A 38 -14.14 1.72 -10.23
CA VAL A 38 -15.24 2.49 -9.62
C VAL A 38 -15.18 2.46 -8.10
N GLN A 39 -14.85 1.31 -7.50
CA GLN A 39 -14.67 1.21 -6.04
C GLN A 39 -13.52 2.09 -5.55
N PHE A 40 -12.40 2.12 -6.24
CA PHE A 40 -11.24 2.93 -5.86
C PHE A 40 -11.51 4.43 -6.03
N GLU A 41 -12.06 4.83 -7.16
CA GLU A 41 -12.25 6.24 -7.52
C GLU A 41 -13.52 6.83 -6.91
N THR A 42 -14.54 6.01 -6.66
CA THR A 42 -15.86 6.40 -6.06
C THR A 42 -16.50 7.64 -6.68
N GLN A 43 -16.25 7.89 -7.97
CA GLN A 43 -16.57 9.15 -8.62
C GLN A 43 -18.04 9.28 -9.02
N ASN A 44 -18.72 8.17 -9.29
CA ASN A 44 -20.03 8.21 -9.90
C ASN A 44 -21.08 7.41 -9.12
N ALA A 45 -22.10 8.10 -8.58
CA ALA A 45 -23.21 7.46 -7.87
C ALA A 45 -23.96 6.45 -8.74
N THR A 46 -24.12 6.73 -10.04
CA THR A 46 -24.79 5.82 -10.98
C THR A 46 -24.02 4.51 -11.20
N MET A 47 -22.69 4.59 -11.24
CA MET A 47 -21.85 3.39 -11.35
C MET A 47 -21.87 2.57 -10.05
N LEU A 48 -21.85 3.20 -8.89
CA LEU A 48 -22.05 2.51 -7.62
C LEU A 48 -23.39 1.76 -7.56
N TYR A 49 -24.39 2.31 -8.19
CA TYR A 49 -25.70 1.67 -8.37
C TYR A 49 -25.63 0.36 -9.15
N GLN A 50 -24.86 0.32 -10.22
CA GLN A 50 -24.66 -0.91 -11.02
C GLN A 50 -23.86 -1.96 -10.23
N LEU A 51 -22.92 -1.52 -9.38
CA LEU A 51 -22.10 -2.41 -8.54
C LEU A 51 -22.89 -3.05 -7.40
N TYR A 52 -23.86 -2.33 -6.86
CA TYR A 52 -24.65 -2.77 -5.70
C TYR A 52 -26.16 -2.77 -6.01
N PRO A 53 -26.62 -3.56 -6.97
CA PRO A 53 -28.03 -3.57 -7.37
C PRO A 53 -28.98 -3.94 -6.23
N THR A 54 -28.53 -4.74 -5.26
CA THR A 54 -29.29 -5.05 -4.04
C THR A 54 -29.48 -3.83 -3.15
N GLY A 55 -28.61 -2.86 -3.20
CA GLY A 55 -28.76 -1.60 -2.45
C GLY A 55 -30.06 -0.87 -2.81
N MET A 56 -30.46 -0.91 -4.07
CA MET A 56 -31.70 -0.28 -4.52
C MET A 56 -32.97 -0.99 -4.03
N LEU A 57 -32.95 -2.33 -4.00
CA LEU A 57 -34.06 -3.12 -3.47
C LEU A 57 -34.32 -2.84 -1.98
N TYR A 58 -33.25 -2.55 -1.22
CA TYR A 58 -33.35 -2.25 0.20
C TYR A 58 -33.60 -0.79 0.52
N PHE A 59 -33.13 0.16 -0.32
CA PHE A 59 -33.07 1.58 0.04
C PHE A 59 -33.94 2.50 -0.79
N GLY A 60 -34.45 2.06 -1.96
CA GLY A 60 -35.39 2.82 -2.79
C GLY A 60 -34.99 4.29 -2.96
N GLU A 61 -35.83 5.22 -2.53
CA GLU A 61 -35.59 6.66 -2.58
C GLU A 61 -34.39 7.15 -1.76
N LYS A 62 -33.85 6.34 -0.83
CA LYS A 62 -32.65 6.65 -0.01
C LYS A 62 -31.34 6.21 -0.66
N TYR A 63 -31.35 5.93 -1.96
CA TYR A 63 -30.18 5.47 -2.71
C TYR A 63 -29.00 6.47 -2.67
N ASP A 64 -29.28 7.75 -2.71
CA ASP A 64 -28.24 8.79 -2.64
C ASP A 64 -27.43 8.68 -1.35
N ARG A 65 -28.09 8.34 -0.25
CA ARG A 65 -27.44 8.10 1.04
C ARG A 65 -26.56 6.85 1.04
N PHE A 66 -27.01 5.79 0.35
CA PHE A 66 -26.17 4.60 0.14
C PHE A 66 -24.91 4.93 -0.64
N ALA A 67 -25.01 5.69 -1.73
CA ALA A 67 -23.87 6.13 -2.52
C ALA A 67 -22.92 7.02 -1.70
N GLU A 68 -23.45 7.89 -0.85
CA GLU A 68 -22.66 8.72 0.06
C GLU A 68 -21.87 7.86 1.06
N LEU A 69 -22.50 6.89 1.71
CA LEU A 69 -21.86 5.99 2.66
C LEU A 69 -20.80 5.12 2.01
N THR A 70 -21.01 4.65 0.79
CA THR A 70 -20.01 3.91 0.03
C THR A 70 -18.77 4.77 -0.23
N ARG A 71 -18.93 6.07 -0.48
CA ARG A 71 -17.83 7.02 -0.62
C ARG A 71 -17.10 7.25 0.71
N ILE A 72 -17.82 7.34 1.82
CA ILE A 72 -17.26 7.53 3.17
C ILE A 72 -16.46 6.29 3.59
N LEU A 73 -16.97 5.09 3.30
CA LEU A 73 -16.34 3.80 3.63
C LEU A 73 -15.44 3.29 2.49
N ASN A 74 -14.61 4.14 1.91
CA ASN A 74 -13.71 3.74 0.82
C ASN A 74 -12.51 2.92 1.33
N TYR A 75 -12.78 1.74 1.88
CA TYR A 75 -11.74 0.79 2.30
C TYR A 75 -10.84 0.32 1.15
N PRO A 76 -11.34 0.04 -0.07
CA PRO A 76 -10.48 -0.35 -1.19
C PRO A 76 -9.35 0.65 -1.45
N LYS A 77 -9.67 1.94 -1.52
CA LYS A 77 -8.66 3.00 -1.68
C LYS A 77 -7.72 3.10 -0.49
N LEU A 78 -8.27 3.06 0.73
CA LEU A 78 -7.47 3.11 1.95
C LEU A 78 -6.45 1.97 1.98
N LEU A 79 -6.88 0.73 1.76
CA LEU A 79 -6.03 -0.46 1.80
C LEU A 79 -4.97 -0.44 0.69
N THR A 80 -5.34 -0.05 -0.53
CA THR A 80 -4.38 0.12 -1.63
C THR A 80 -3.31 1.15 -1.27
N MET A 81 -3.71 2.34 -0.83
CA MET A 81 -2.74 3.39 -0.48
C MET A 81 -1.83 2.98 0.67
N LYS A 82 -2.37 2.29 1.67
CA LYS A 82 -1.59 1.76 2.78
C LYS A 82 -0.62 0.65 2.36
N THR A 83 -1.04 -0.22 1.42
CA THR A 83 -0.14 -1.21 0.82
C THR A 83 1.04 -0.53 0.12
N ILE A 84 0.77 0.54 -0.64
CA ILE A 84 1.82 1.30 -1.33
C ILE A 84 2.74 2.00 -0.34
N ASP A 85 2.20 2.61 0.71
CA ASP A 85 2.98 3.24 1.76
C ASP A 85 3.94 2.24 2.43
N MET A 86 3.51 0.98 2.59
CA MET A 86 4.37 -0.09 3.13
C MET A 86 5.45 -0.55 2.14
N VAL A 87 5.11 -0.64 0.86
CA VAL A 87 6.06 -1.14 -0.17
C VAL A 87 7.05 -0.06 -0.57
N MET A 88 6.61 1.19 -0.71
CA MET A 88 7.33 2.29 -1.35
C MET A 88 7.17 3.63 -0.60
N GLY A 89 6.93 3.62 0.71
CA GLY A 89 6.89 4.84 1.54
C GLY A 89 8.18 5.65 1.42
N GLU A 90 9.32 4.93 1.36
CA GLU A 90 10.59 5.47 0.89
C GLU A 90 10.98 4.78 -0.43
N PRO A 91 11.41 5.55 -1.46
CA PRO A 91 11.86 4.95 -2.72
C PRO A 91 13.04 4.01 -2.51
N PRO A 92 13.09 2.87 -3.25
CA PRO A 92 14.19 1.93 -3.12
C PRO A 92 15.54 2.57 -3.51
N ALA A 93 16.60 2.21 -2.82
CA ALA A 93 17.97 2.56 -3.21
C ALA A 93 18.37 1.75 -4.45
N ILE A 94 18.97 2.40 -5.45
CA ILE A 94 19.41 1.76 -6.68
C ILE A 94 20.88 2.04 -6.87
N SER A 95 21.66 0.98 -7.08
CA SER A 95 23.09 1.05 -7.38
C SER A 95 23.47 0.04 -8.44
N ILE A 96 24.68 0.16 -9.00
CA ILE A 96 25.26 -0.80 -9.95
C ILE A 96 26.50 -1.38 -9.32
N GLN A 97 26.56 -2.70 -9.26
CA GLN A 97 27.69 -3.43 -8.68
C GLN A 97 29.01 -3.04 -9.38
N GLY A 98 30.03 -2.66 -8.60
CA GLY A 98 31.36 -2.34 -9.10
C GLY A 98 31.49 -1.03 -9.88
N LYS A 99 30.47 -0.15 -9.85
CA LYS A 99 30.45 1.11 -10.61
C LYS A 99 30.08 2.31 -9.72
N ASP A 100 30.70 2.45 -8.55
CA ASP A 100 30.40 3.53 -7.59
C ASP A 100 30.65 4.93 -8.16
N SER A 101 31.60 5.07 -9.12
CA SER A 101 31.92 6.34 -9.77
C SER A 101 30.81 6.94 -10.63
N ILE A 102 29.76 6.15 -10.96
CA ILE A 102 28.64 6.61 -11.79
C ILE A 102 27.30 6.66 -11.03
N ILE A 103 27.34 6.57 -9.71
CA ILE A 103 26.12 6.51 -8.87
C ILE A 103 25.25 7.75 -9.08
N ASP A 104 25.84 8.94 -9.26
CA ASP A 104 25.11 10.17 -9.56
C ASP A 104 24.41 10.11 -10.92
N LYS A 105 25.07 9.55 -11.95
CA LYS A 105 24.45 9.37 -13.27
C LYS A 105 23.28 8.40 -13.23
N VAL A 106 23.37 7.35 -12.42
CA VAL A 106 22.27 6.39 -12.20
C VAL A 106 21.09 7.07 -11.50
N ARG A 107 21.39 7.89 -10.48
CA ARG A 107 20.37 8.68 -9.77
C ARG A 107 19.68 9.67 -10.71
N ASP A 108 20.44 10.38 -11.52
CA ASP A 108 19.92 11.34 -12.48
C ASP A 108 19.06 10.68 -13.56
N SER A 109 19.53 9.56 -14.15
CA SER A 109 18.76 8.77 -15.13
C SER A 109 17.45 8.30 -14.54
N ARG A 110 17.47 7.73 -13.33
CA ARG A 110 16.27 7.30 -12.60
C ARG A 110 15.31 8.48 -12.36
N SER A 111 15.81 9.60 -11.87
CA SER A 111 14.99 10.78 -11.58
C SER A 111 14.38 11.36 -12.85
N ASN A 112 15.18 11.51 -13.90
CA ASN A 112 14.73 12.06 -15.18
C ASN A 112 13.75 11.14 -15.91
N SER A 113 13.85 9.83 -15.74
CA SER A 113 12.94 8.87 -16.37
C SER A 113 11.50 8.92 -15.80
N GLY A 114 11.30 9.47 -14.60
CA GLY A 114 10.00 9.44 -13.91
C GLY A 114 9.70 8.12 -13.19
N PHE A 115 10.74 7.33 -12.90
CA PHE A 115 10.64 5.98 -12.33
C PHE A 115 9.75 5.89 -11.09
N ASN A 116 9.95 6.76 -10.10
CA ASN A 116 9.19 6.69 -8.85
C ASN A 116 7.69 6.94 -9.05
N ALA A 117 7.33 7.89 -9.92
CA ALA A 117 5.94 8.20 -10.21
C ALA A 117 5.25 7.05 -10.97
N ALA A 118 5.92 6.50 -11.99
CA ALA A 118 5.39 5.39 -12.75
C ALA A 118 5.27 4.12 -11.90
N LEU A 119 6.26 3.83 -11.03
CA LEU A 119 6.20 2.70 -10.12
C LEU A 119 5.04 2.84 -9.13
N LYS A 120 4.83 4.03 -8.56
CA LYS A 120 3.69 4.28 -7.66
C LYS A 120 2.35 4.07 -8.36
N GLN A 121 2.19 4.56 -9.59
CA GLN A 121 0.98 4.31 -10.39
C GLN A 121 0.80 2.83 -10.69
N GLY A 122 1.86 2.14 -11.12
CA GLY A 122 1.83 0.70 -11.35
C GLY A 122 1.46 -0.10 -10.11
N LEU A 123 1.92 0.31 -8.92
CA LEU A 123 1.55 -0.34 -7.65
C LEU A 123 0.07 -0.14 -7.27
N ILE A 124 -0.51 1.01 -7.60
CA ILE A 124 -1.97 1.20 -7.47
C ILE A 124 -2.69 0.16 -8.33
N ASP A 125 -2.26 -0.01 -9.57
CA ASP A 125 -2.86 -0.97 -10.50
C ASP A 125 -2.59 -2.42 -10.10
N TYR A 126 -1.41 -2.71 -9.58
CA TYR A 126 -1.06 -4.03 -9.01
C TYR A 126 -2.03 -4.45 -7.90
N SER A 127 -2.39 -3.51 -7.01
CA SER A 127 -3.35 -3.78 -5.94
C SER A 127 -4.79 -3.86 -6.46
N ARG A 128 -5.23 -2.90 -7.29
CA ARG A 128 -6.63 -2.81 -7.72
C ARG A 128 -7.01 -3.73 -8.89
N TYR A 129 -6.06 -4.08 -9.76
CA TYR A 129 -6.31 -4.92 -10.94
C TYR A 129 -5.58 -6.27 -10.90
N GLY A 130 -4.60 -6.42 -10.02
CA GLY A 130 -3.80 -7.63 -9.94
C GLY A 130 -2.60 -7.63 -10.90
N VAL A 131 -2.30 -6.50 -11.54
CA VAL A 131 -1.15 -6.37 -12.43
C VAL A 131 -0.66 -4.93 -12.49
N ALA A 132 0.67 -4.73 -12.43
CA ALA A 132 1.33 -3.47 -12.76
C ALA A 132 1.92 -3.56 -14.16
N LEU A 133 1.61 -2.60 -15.01
CA LEU A 133 2.12 -2.49 -16.36
C LEU A 133 3.02 -1.28 -16.47
N LEU A 134 4.28 -1.49 -16.83
CA LEU A 134 5.28 -0.43 -16.94
C LEU A 134 5.89 -0.45 -18.35
N ARG A 135 5.91 0.71 -19.00
CA ARG A 135 6.44 0.89 -20.35
C ARG A 135 7.63 1.85 -20.33
N VAL A 136 8.74 1.41 -20.91
CA VAL A 136 9.94 2.23 -21.16
C VAL A 136 9.93 2.70 -22.61
N PHE A 137 10.26 3.97 -22.83
CA PHE A 137 10.36 4.55 -24.18
C PHE A 137 11.40 5.65 -24.20
N LYS A 138 11.82 6.06 -25.41
CA LYS A 138 12.64 7.23 -25.63
C LYS A 138 11.78 8.45 -25.86
N ASP A 139 12.09 9.56 -25.20
CA ASP A 139 11.47 10.85 -25.52
C ASP A 139 12.11 11.49 -26.77
N GLU A 140 11.63 12.65 -27.17
CA GLU A 140 12.12 13.42 -28.32
C GLU A 140 13.60 13.82 -28.17
N THR A 141 14.11 13.89 -26.95
CA THR A 141 15.52 14.20 -26.64
C THR A 141 16.42 12.96 -26.64
N GLY A 142 15.83 11.77 -26.87
CA GLY A 142 16.52 10.48 -26.89
C GLY A 142 16.77 9.89 -25.49
N LYS A 143 16.23 10.51 -24.42
CA LYS A 143 16.37 10.03 -23.05
C LYS A 143 15.31 9.00 -22.71
N ALA A 144 15.64 8.09 -21.78
CA ALA A 144 14.73 7.10 -21.28
C ALA A 144 13.60 7.73 -20.44
N LYS A 145 12.38 7.32 -20.70
CA LYS A 145 11.19 7.64 -19.91
C LYS A 145 10.45 6.36 -19.56
N ILE A 146 9.72 6.40 -18.48
CA ILE A 146 8.85 5.30 -18.05
C ILE A 146 7.47 5.84 -17.71
N THR A 147 6.45 5.07 -18.04
CA THR A 147 5.06 5.34 -17.69
C THR A 147 4.38 4.05 -17.23
N ALA A 148 3.43 4.17 -16.30
CA ALA A 148 2.48 3.10 -16.03
C ALA A 148 1.44 3.07 -17.16
N TRP A 149 0.90 1.89 -17.43
CA TRP A 149 -0.10 1.66 -18.46
C TRP A 149 -1.38 1.09 -17.85
N ASP A 150 -2.55 1.49 -18.38
CA ASP A 150 -3.83 1.01 -17.84
C ASP A 150 -4.04 -0.48 -18.20
N PRO A 151 -4.23 -1.37 -17.23
CA PRO A 151 -4.55 -2.77 -17.47
C PRO A 151 -5.84 -3.03 -18.27
N GLN A 152 -6.75 -2.06 -18.33
CA GLN A 152 -7.92 -2.15 -19.21
C GLN A 152 -7.59 -2.07 -20.71
N GLU A 153 -6.39 -1.62 -21.04
CA GLU A 153 -5.88 -1.50 -22.40
C GLU A 153 -4.85 -2.62 -22.73
N TRP A 154 -4.83 -3.70 -21.96
CA TRP A 154 -3.85 -4.76 -22.08
C TRP A 154 -4.48 -6.14 -22.24
N VAL A 155 -3.96 -6.90 -23.23
CA VAL A 155 -4.28 -8.30 -23.46
C VAL A 155 -2.98 -9.11 -23.54
N PRO A 156 -2.69 -9.99 -22.55
CA PRO A 156 -1.53 -10.87 -22.61
C PRO A 156 -1.77 -12.04 -23.55
N VAL A 157 -0.75 -12.38 -24.32
CA VAL A 157 -0.70 -13.60 -25.16
C VAL A 157 0.38 -14.51 -24.60
N PHE A 158 0.05 -15.75 -24.32
CA PHE A 158 0.92 -16.71 -23.66
C PHE A 158 1.55 -17.67 -24.67
N TYR A 159 2.62 -18.35 -24.28
CA TYR A 159 3.14 -19.49 -25.02
C TYR A 159 2.17 -20.66 -24.91
N ASP A 160 2.00 -21.40 -26.03
CA ASP A 160 1.20 -22.65 -26.06
C ASP A 160 2.09 -23.85 -25.69
N ASP A 161 2.75 -23.74 -24.52
CA ASP A 161 3.68 -24.75 -23.99
C ASP A 161 3.35 -25.17 -22.54
N GLY A 162 2.22 -24.68 -22.02
CA GLY A 162 1.78 -24.96 -20.66
C GLY A 162 2.57 -24.25 -19.54
N THR A 163 3.50 -23.36 -19.87
CA THR A 163 4.36 -22.67 -18.88
C THR A 163 3.75 -21.39 -18.31
N ASN A 164 2.62 -20.93 -18.82
CA ASN A 164 1.99 -19.65 -18.45
C ASN A 164 2.93 -18.43 -18.61
N ARG A 165 3.96 -18.52 -19.47
CA ARG A 165 4.83 -17.38 -19.81
C ARG A 165 4.14 -16.51 -20.85
N ILE A 166 4.22 -15.19 -20.66
CA ILE A 166 3.72 -14.21 -21.63
C ILE A 166 4.68 -14.17 -22.83
N LYS A 167 4.15 -14.35 -24.02
CA LYS A 167 4.85 -14.23 -25.31
C LYS A 167 4.77 -12.81 -25.84
N TYR A 168 3.56 -12.24 -25.86
CA TYR A 168 3.32 -10.88 -26.30
C TYR A 168 2.51 -10.13 -25.27
N ASN A 169 2.88 -8.87 -25.02
CA ASN A 169 2.02 -7.91 -24.37
C ASN A 169 1.35 -7.04 -25.44
N VAL A 170 0.05 -7.17 -25.58
CA VAL A 170 -0.73 -6.42 -26.57
C VAL A 170 -1.43 -5.27 -25.89
N LEU A 171 -1.15 -4.05 -26.35
CA LEU A 171 -1.73 -2.81 -25.85
C LEU A 171 -2.61 -2.20 -26.92
N GLY A 172 -3.78 -1.68 -26.56
CA GLY A 172 -4.65 -1.04 -27.53
C GLY A 172 -5.40 0.13 -26.94
N TRP A 173 -5.41 1.23 -27.67
CA TRP A 173 -6.15 2.43 -27.31
C TRP A 173 -6.71 3.15 -28.52
N ILE A 174 -7.79 3.86 -28.34
CA ILE A 174 -8.43 4.65 -29.39
C ILE A 174 -7.63 5.95 -29.57
N VAL A 175 -7.22 6.25 -30.80
CA VAL A 175 -6.44 7.45 -31.14
C VAL A 175 -7.34 8.55 -31.70
N ASP A 176 -8.21 8.18 -32.64
CA ASP A 176 -9.22 9.04 -33.23
C ASP A 176 -10.57 8.34 -33.08
N ASP A 177 -11.67 9.01 -33.32
CA ASP A 177 -13.03 8.45 -33.13
C ASP A 177 -13.29 7.15 -33.91
N ASP A 178 -12.50 6.86 -34.95
CA ASP A 178 -12.62 5.71 -35.81
C ASP A 178 -11.35 4.84 -35.92
N LYS A 179 -10.33 5.08 -35.08
CA LYS A 179 -9.04 4.36 -35.16
C LYS A 179 -8.61 3.76 -33.83
N LEU A 180 -8.26 2.50 -33.89
CA LEU A 180 -7.65 1.75 -32.81
C LEU A 180 -6.16 1.53 -33.11
N LYS A 181 -5.32 2.02 -32.22
CA LYS A 181 -3.88 1.78 -32.26
C LYS A 181 -3.54 0.62 -31.35
N ILE A 182 -2.82 -0.37 -31.90
CA ILE A 182 -2.37 -1.57 -31.20
C ILE A 182 -0.85 -1.61 -31.20
N GLN A 183 -0.27 -1.88 -30.04
CA GLN A 183 1.16 -2.20 -29.91
C GLN A 183 1.33 -3.63 -29.40
N ILE A 184 2.12 -4.42 -30.11
CA ILE A 184 2.42 -5.82 -29.79
C ILE A 184 3.88 -5.89 -29.38
N HIS A 185 4.14 -5.98 -28.08
CA HIS A 185 5.49 -6.06 -27.52
C HIS A 185 5.92 -7.52 -27.35
N ASN A 186 7.00 -7.91 -28.01
CA ASN A 186 7.61 -9.22 -27.86
C ASN A 186 8.45 -9.24 -26.57
N THR A 187 8.23 -10.26 -25.71
CA THR A 187 8.93 -10.37 -24.43
C THR A 187 10.34 -10.95 -24.55
N GLU A 188 10.71 -11.58 -25.68
CA GLU A 188 12.03 -12.20 -25.85
C GLU A 188 13.09 -11.22 -26.36
N ASP A 189 12.76 -10.45 -27.41
CA ASP A 189 13.76 -9.67 -28.15
C ASP A 189 13.56 -8.15 -28.05
N GLY A 190 12.56 -7.70 -27.29
CA GLY A 190 12.25 -6.27 -27.09
C GLY A 190 11.74 -5.57 -28.34
N SER A 191 11.48 -6.29 -29.44
CA SER A 191 10.83 -5.72 -30.62
C SER A 191 9.36 -5.44 -30.33
N TYR A 192 8.81 -4.45 -31.01
CA TYR A 192 7.36 -4.24 -30.99
C TYR A 192 6.85 -3.84 -32.37
N GLU A 193 5.62 -4.22 -32.63
CA GLU A 193 4.88 -3.91 -33.84
C GLU A 193 3.73 -2.98 -33.47
N GLU A 194 3.55 -1.93 -34.25
CA GLU A 194 2.44 -0.99 -34.11
C GLU A 194 1.51 -1.16 -35.29
N ARG A 195 0.23 -1.39 -35.04
CA ARG A 195 -0.83 -1.55 -36.02
C ARG A 195 -1.91 -0.52 -35.77
N ILE A 196 -2.42 0.09 -36.83
CA ILE A 196 -3.58 0.98 -36.79
C ILE A 196 -4.71 0.31 -37.54
N TYR A 197 -5.83 0.12 -36.89
CA TYR A 197 -7.05 -0.44 -37.45
C TYR A 197 -8.14 0.62 -37.52
N LYS A 198 -9.04 0.51 -38.51
CA LYS A 198 -10.36 1.14 -38.39
C LYS A 198 -11.08 0.58 -37.16
N TYR A 199 -11.89 1.37 -36.49
CA TYR A 199 -12.58 0.94 -35.28
C TYR A 199 -13.99 1.50 -35.23
N SER A 200 -14.99 0.64 -34.96
CA SER A 200 -16.35 1.05 -34.68
C SER A 200 -16.51 1.20 -33.15
N ILE A 201 -16.71 2.42 -32.68
CA ILE A 201 -16.92 2.69 -31.25
C ILE A 201 -18.26 2.08 -30.80
N ASP A 202 -19.29 2.21 -31.62
CA ASP A 202 -20.66 1.77 -31.26
C ASP A 202 -20.73 0.24 -31.06
N ASP A 203 -20.06 -0.52 -31.94
CA ASP A 203 -20.04 -1.98 -31.89
C ASP A 203 -18.82 -2.54 -31.16
N ALA A 204 -17.84 -1.70 -30.83
CA ALA A 204 -16.53 -2.07 -30.28
C ALA A 204 -15.76 -3.10 -31.14
N LEU A 205 -15.91 -3.02 -32.47
CA LEU A 205 -15.36 -3.96 -33.44
C LEU A 205 -14.10 -3.42 -34.15
N ILE A 206 -13.11 -4.28 -34.29
CA ILE A 206 -11.91 -4.04 -35.11
C ILE A 206 -12.31 -4.14 -36.58
N GLY A 207 -11.98 -3.11 -37.34
CA GLY A 207 -12.16 -3.09 -38.81
C GLY A 207 -10.87 -3.50 -39.54
N GLU A 208 -10.72 -2.99 -40.78
CA GLU A 208 -9.55 -3.26 -41.60
C GLU A 208 -8.27 -2.67 -41.02
N LEU A 209 -7.15 -3.36 -41.24
CA LEU A 209 -5.82 -2.86 -40.93
C LEU A 209 -5.48 -1.70 -41.90
N VAL A 210 -5.17 -0.54 -41.35
CA VAL A 210 -4.81 0.69 -42.09
C VAL A 210 -3.31 0.79 -42.28
N GLU A 211 -2.54 0.55 -41.21
CA GLU A 211 -1.11 0.76 -41.19
C GLU A 211 -0.41 -0.24 -40.28
N THR A 212 0.82 -0.61 -40.62
CA THR A 212 1.67 -1.45 -39.78
C THR A 212 3.08 -0.91 -39.81
N ASN A 213 3.63 -0.66 -38.63
CA ASN A 213 5.01 -0.26 -38.44
C ASN A 213 5.71 -1.22 -37.49
N THR A 214 6.87 -1.73 -37.90
CA THR A 214 7.69 -2.62 -37.07
C THR A 214 8.93 -1.89 -36.61
N TYR A 215 9.14 -1.83 -35.33
CA TYR A 215 10.29 -1.19 -34.74
C TYR A 215 11.40 -2.20 -34.48
N ASN A 216 12.63 -1.80 -34.79
CA ASN A 216 13.80 -2.65 -34.68
C ASN A 216 13.99 -3.20 -33.27
N LYS A 217 14.56 -4.40 -33.20
CA LYS A 217 14.94 -5.05 -31.95
C LYS A 217 15.92 -4.19 -31.18
N THR A 218 15.54 -3.78 -30.02
CA THR A 218 16.41 -3.03 -29.09
C THR A 218 17.33 -3.98 -28.33
N GLY A 219 17.07 -5.27 -28.36
CA GLY A 219 17.72 -6.27 -27.52
C GLY A 219 17.34 -6.16 -26.03
N LYS A 220 16.43 -5.25 -25.70
CA LYS A 220 15.94 -5.01 -24.33
C LYS A 220 14.42 -4.97 -24.33
N LYS A 221 13.81 -5.50 -23.30
CA LYS A 221 12.38 -5.37 -23.09
C LYS A 221 12.01 -3.91 -22.85
N LEU A 222 10.92 -3.48 -23.47
CA LEU A 222 10.38 -2.13 -23.31
C LEU A 222 9.04 -2.10 -22.56
N PHE A 223 8.48 -3.28 -22.30
CA PHE A 223 7.21 -3.41 -21.61
C PHE A 223 7.28 -4.54 -20.55
N TYR A 224 6.81 -4.24 -19.36
CA TYR A 224 6.88 -5.09 -18.19
C TYR A 224 5.50 -5.27 -17.59
N ALA A 225 5.02 -6.49 -17.51
CA ALA A 225 3.81 -6.86 -16.78
C ALA A 225 4.23 -7.59 -15.50
N ILE A 226 3.95 -7.00 -14.35
CA ILE A 226 4.24 -7.55 -13.02
C ILE A 226 2.91 -7.98 -12.41
N ILE A 227 2.75 -9.29 -12.25
CA ILE A 227 1.46 -9.92 -11.93
C ILE A 227 1.39 -10.22 -10.44
N ASN A 228 0.29 -9.80 -9.81
CA ASN A 228 0.02 -10.04 -8.40
C ASN A 228 -0.51 -11.47 -8.19
N THR A 229 0.19 -12.25 -7.40
CA THR A 229 -0.20 -13.60 -6.97
C THR A 229 -0.69 -14.48 -8.15
N PRO A 230 0.14 -14.70 -9.21
CA PRO A 230 -0.24 -15.56 -10.29
C PRO A 230 -0.34 -17.01 -9.79
N THR A 231 -1.32 -17.75 -10.32
CA THR A 231 -1.47 -19.18 -10.06
C THR A 231 -1.47 -19.96 -11.37
N THR A 232 -1.26 -21.27 -11.31
CA THR A 232 -1.34 -22.12 -12.51
C THR A 232 -2.69 -22.08 -13.19
N SER A 233 -3.75 -21.77 -12.47
CA SER A 233 -5.12 -21.64 -13.00
C SER A 233 -5.52 -20.20 -13.32
N ASN A 234 -4.78 -19.20 -12.82
CA ASN A 234 -5.01 -17.78 -13.07
C ASN A 234 -3.67 -17.06 -13.35
N PRO A 235 -3.14 -17.16 -14.56
CA PRO A 235 -1.86 -16.57 -14.92
C PRO A 235 -1.90 -15.03 -15.05
N VAL A 236 -3.08 -14.41 -15.08
CA VAL A 236 -3.26 -12.95 -15.16
C VAL A 236 -3.34 -12.28 -13.78
N GLY A 237 -3.24 -13.08 -12.72
CA GLY A 237 -3.19 -12.56 -11.33
C GLY A 237 -4.53 -12.25 -10.69
N SER A 238 -4.46 -11.85 -9.44
CA SER A 238 -5.63 -11.51 -8.61
C SER A 238 -5.40 -10.16 -7.94
N ASP A 239 -6.45 -9.34 -7.89
CA ASP A 239 -6.44 -8.07 -7.16
C ASP A 239 -6.66 -8.28 -5.66
N ASP A 240 -6.25 -7.29 -4.87
CA ASP A 240 -6.38 -7.32 -3.41
C ASP A 240 -7.84 -7.21 -2.93
N TYR A 241 -8.76 -6.74 -3.80
CA TYR A 241 -10.16 -6.52 -3.43
C TYR A 241 -10.99 -7.80 -3.45
N LEU A 242 -10.54 -8.84 -4.17
CA LEU A 242 -11.27 -10.10 -4.33
C LEU A 242 -11.66 -10.71 -2.99
N ALA A 243 -10.73 -10.70 -2.03
CA ALA A 243 -10.93 -11.29 -0.72
C ALA A 243 -11.90 -10.49 0.17
N ILE A 244 -12.01 -9.17 -0.06
CA ILE A 244 -12.75 -8.27 0.83
C ILE A 244 -14.09 -7.78 0.26
N ASN A 245 -14.32 -7.91 -1.05
CA ASN A 245 -15.51 -7.34 -1.72
C ASN A 245 -16.83 -7.77 -1.07
N ALA A 246 -16.99 -9.06 -0.76
CA ALA A 246 -18.22 -9.56 -0.15
C ALA A 246 -18.42 -9.03 1.27
N LEU A 247 -17.34 -8.89 2.04
CA LEU A 247 -17.39 -8.33 3.40
C LEU A 247 -17.69 -6.84 3.37
N LEU A 248 -17.08 -6.09 2.43
CA LEU A 248 -17.32 -4.67 2.26
C LEU A 248 -18.80 -4.40 1.95
N GLN A 249 -19.38 -5.16 1.00
CA GLN A 249 -20.80 -5.06 0.70
C GLN A 249 -21.65 -5.30 1.95
N LYS A 250 -21.35 -6.35 2.73
CA LYS A 250 -22.09 -6.64 3.95
C LYS A 250 -21.92 -5.59 5.04
N ALA A 251 -20.74 -4.98 5.17
CA ALA A 251 -20.50 -3.89 6.10
C ALA A 251 -21.32 -2.64 5.73
N ILE A 252 -21.37 -2.29 4.45
CA ILE A 252 -22.18 -1.17 3.96
C ILE A 252 -23.68 -1.44 4.23
N GLU A 253 -24.19 -2.62 3.86
CA GLU A 253 -25.58 -3.01 4.13
C GLU A 253 -25.92 -2.94 5.63
N ARG A 254 -25.01 -3.40 6.49
CA ARG A 254 -25.19 -3.36 7.95
C ARG A 254 -25.22 -1.93 8.48
N LEU A 255 -24.28 -1.09 8.04
CA LEU A 255 -24.25 0.32 8.46
C LEU A 255 -25.51 1.05 8.01
N MET A 256 -25.98 0.80 6.80
CA MET A 256 -27.25 1.36 6.31
C MET A 256 -28.45 0.97 7.18
N ALA A 257 -28.50 -0.32 7.58
CA ALA A 257 -29.57 -0.78 8.46
C ALA A 257 -29.52 -0.09 9.83
N ILE A 258 -28.33 0.11 10.40
CA ILE A 258 -28.14 0.83 11.68
C ILE A 258 -28.59 2.28 11.53
N LEU A 259 -28.14 2.98 10.49
CA LEU A 259 -28.48 4.39 10.26
C LEU A 259 -29.98 4.58 10.01
N ARG A 260 -30.61 3.66 9.29
CA ARG A 260 -32.05 3.69 9.08
C ARG A 260 -32.82 3.63 10.40
N VAL A 261 -32.43 2.69 11.28
CA VAL A 261 -33.04 2.58 12.61
C VAL A 261 -32.82 3.86 13.41
N LEU A 262 -31.61 4.42 13.41
CA LEU A 262 -31.33 5.69 14.10
C LEU A 262 -32.16 6.85 13.56
N ASP A 263 -32.33 6.96 12.24
CA ASP A 263 -33.16 8.00 11.61
C ASP A 263 -34.65 7.86 11.97
N GLU A 264 -35.16 6.65 11.98
CA GLU A 264 -36.57 6.37 12.36
C GLU A 264 -36.82 6.75 13.83
N HIS A 265 -35.80 6.66 14.67
CA HIS A 265 -35.88 6.98 16.11
C HIS A 265 -35.49 8.43 16.44
N ALA A 266 -34.75 9.11 15.57
CA ALA A 266 -34.42 10.53 15.72
C ALA A 266 -35.69 11.42 15.60
N ASP A 267 -36.74 10.90 14.94
CA ASP A 267 -38.06 11.56 14.85
C ASP A 267 -39.13 10.63 15.49
N PRO A 268 -39.19 10.59 16.83
CA PRO A 268 -40.03 9.65 17.55
C PRO A 268 -41.52 9.94 17.30
N SER A 269 -42.27 8.87 17.01
CA SER A 269 -43.71 8.95 16.89
C SER A 269 -44.33 9.16 18.29
N MET A 270 -45.41 9.94 18.32
CA MET A 270 -46.23 10.10 19.52
C MET A 270 -47.51 9.28 19.39
N THR A 271 -47.98 8.76 20.49
CA THR A 271 -49.32 8.20 20.61
C THR A 271 -50.12 9.00 21.60
N GLY A 272 -51.42 9.12 21.38
CA GLY A 272 -52.30 9.84 22.28
C GLY A 272 -53.74 9.91 21.75
N PRO A 273 -54.68 10.57 22.52
CA PRO A 273 -56.07 10.61 22.13
C PRO A 273 -56.28 11.39 20.79
N HIS A 274 -57.25 10.92 20.03
CA HIS A 274 -57.61 11.55 18.76
C HIS A 274 -58.12 13.00 18.92
N THR A 275 -58.55 13.38 20.11
CA THR A 275 -59.01 14.77 20.43
C THR A 275 -57.90 15.81 20.35
N LEU A 276 -56.62 15.43 20.32
CA LEU A 276 -55.48 16.34 20.13
C LEU A 276 -55.15 16.63 18.68
N LEU A 277 -55.82 15.97 17.73
CA LEU A 277 -55.65 16.23 16.32
C LEU A 277 -56.41 17.46 15.91
N SER A 278 -55.77 18.39 15.19
CA SER A 278 -56.42 19.54 14.56
C SER A 278 -56.71 19.24 13.10
N LYS A 279 -57.80 19.84 12.57
CA LYS A 279 -58.10 19.75 11.15
C LYS A 279 -57.19 20.71 10.38
N SER A 280 -56.50 20.19 9.38
CA SER A 280 -55.83 20.97 8.36
C SER A 280 -56.84 21.74 7.50
N GLU A 281 -56.40 22.75 6.75
CA GLU A 281 -57.21 23.45 5.76
C GLU A 281 -57.84 22.53 4.72
N ASN A 282 -57.23 21.38 4.44
CA ASN A 282 -57.72 20.34 3.55
C ASN A 282 -58.67 19.31 4.22
N GLY A 283 -59.01 19.51 5.50
CA GLY A 283 -59.92 18.65 6.24
C GLY A 283 -59.27 17.37 6.83
N GLU A 284 -58.01 17.16 6.63
CA GLU A 284 -57.24 16.05 7.22
C GLU A 284 -56.90 16.32 8.69
N LEU A 285 -56.99 15.28 9.51
CA LEU A 285 -56.58 15.34 10.92
C LEU A 285 -55.08 15.30 11.01
N VAL A 286 -54.46 16.39 11.44
CA VAL A 286 -53.01 16.52 11.58
C VAL A 286 -52.62 16.89 13.01
N PHE A 287 -51.49 16.39 13.47
CA PHE A 287 -50.85 16.85 14.69
C PHE A 287 -49.65 17.74 14.30
N LYS A 288 -49.30 18.67 15.13
CA LYS A 288 -48.23 19.66 14.84
C LYS A 288 -46.83 19.00 14.67
N THR A 289 -46.65 17.77 15.12
CA THR A 289 -45.46 16.96 14.94
C THR A 289 -45.73 15.83 13.94
N SER A 290 -44.73 15.44 13.15
CA SER A 290 -44.84 14.68 11.89
C SER A 290 -45.41 13.26 12.01
N LYS A 291 -45.40 12.63 13.19
CA LYS A 291 -45.86 11.24 13.33
C LYS A 291 -46.69 11.08 14.62
N TYR A 292 -48.02 11.08 14.50
CA TYR A 292 -48.92 10.89 15.61
C TYR A 292 -49.89 9.72 15.35
N TYR A 293 -49.93 8.76 16.26
CA TYR A 293 -50.88 7.65 16.24
C TYR A 293 -52.02 7.93 17.23
N ALA A 294 -53.21 8.21 16.68
CA ALA A 294 -54.38 8.39 17.49
C ALA A 294 -54.93 7.06 18.07
N VAL A 295 -55.11 7.03 19.35
CA VAL A 295 -55.79 5.90 20.06
C VAL A 295 -57.17 6.30 20.51
N GLY A 296 -58.07 5.33 20.56
CA GLY A 296 -59.48 5.57 20.89
C GLY A 296 -59.75 5.84 22.38
N ASN A 297 -58.76 5.86 23.22
CA ASN A 297 -58.92 6.09 24.66
C ASN A 297 -58.62 7.59 24.95
N GLU A 298 -59.68 8.34 25.30
CA GLU A 298 -59.57 9.77 25.59
C GLU A 298 -58.82 10.10 26.90
N GLU A 299 -58.70 9.13 27.79
CA GLU A 299 -58.00 9.30 29.08
C GLU A 299 -56.48 9.08 28.96
N GLN A 300 -56.05 8.55 27.84
CA GLN A 300 -54.60 8.27 27.63
C GLN A 300 -53.82 9.57 27.42
N LYS A 301 -52.80 9.77 28.23
CA LYS A 301 -51.88 10.88 28.05
C LYS A 301 -51.03 10.66 26.82
N PRO A 302 -50.67 11.75 26.06
CA PRO A 302 -49.75 11.61 24.98
C PRO A 302 -48.39 11.07 25.48
N GLU A 303 -47.88 10.04 24.79
CA GLU A 303 -46.60 9.44 25.11
C GLU A 303 -45.78 9.27 23.85
N TYR A 304 -44.47 9.45 23.97
CA TYR A 304 -43.58 9.08 22.86
C TYR A 304 -43.46 7.56 22.77
N LEU A 305 -43.62 7.05 21.57
CA LEU A 305 -43.29 5.66 21.29
C LEU A 305 -41.79 5.51 21.26
N VAL A 306 -41.21 5.17 22.42
CA VAL A 306 -39.78 4.88 22.54
C VAL A 306 -39.58 3.40 22.27
N TRP A 307 -38.76 3.11 21.28
CA TRP A 307 -38.34 1.73 20.98
C TRP A 307 -37.02 1.44 21.72
N ASP A 308 -37.02 0.44 22.55
CA ASP A 308 -35.82 -0.03 23.22
C ASP A 308 -35.02 -0.93 22.25
N ALA A 309 -34.41 -0.32 21.25
CA ALA A 309 -33.57 -1.03 20.30
C ALA A 309 -32.18 -1.18 20.89
N ASN A 310 -31.85 -2.38 21.28
CA ASN A 310 -30.46 -2.71 21.60
C ASN A 310 -29.63 -2.75 20.29
N LEU A 311 -29.08 -1.59 19.87
CA LEU A 311 -28.22 -1.47 18.70
C LEU A 311 -26.80 -2.01 18.92
N ASP A 312 -26.41 -2.31 20.16
CA ASP A 312 -25.08 -2.80 20.50
C ASP A 312 -24.69 -4.05 19.69
N SER A 313 -25.65 -4.99 19.54
CA SER A 313 -25.43 -6.19 18.75
C SER A 313 -25.19 -5.89 17.27
N SER A 314 -25.84 -4.84 16.74
CA SER A 314 -25.69 -4.42 15.36
C SER A 314 -24.35 -3.69 15.13
N PHE A 315 -23.92 -2.86 16.06
CA PHE A 315 -22.59 -2.23 16.02
C PHE A 315 -21.48 -3.27 16.15
N LYS A 316 -21.60 -4.24 17.10
CA LYS A 316 -20.64 -5.34 17.21
C LYS A 316 -20.55 -6.19 15.95
N ALA A 317 -21.67 -6.43 15.26
CA ALA A 317 -21.68 -7.15 14.00
C ALA A 317 -21.00 -6.33 12.87
N PHE A 318 -21.17 -5.01 12.86
CA PHE A 318 -20.47 -4.12 11.93
C PHE A 318 -18.96 -4.12 12.21
N ASP A 319 -18.55 -3.95 13.46
CA ASP A 319 -17.15 -3.97 13.88
C ASP A 319 -16.46 -5.28 13.50
N LEU A 320 -17.16 -6.43 13.71
CA LEU A 320 -16.65 -7.74 13.29
C LEU A 320 -16.39 -7.80 11.77
N LEU A 321 -17.28 -7.24 10.95
CA LEU A 321 -17.08 -7.20 9.48
C LEU A 321 -15.87 -6.35 9.11
N ILE A 322 -15.68 -5.22 9.78
CA ILE A 322 -14.52 -4.35 9.56
C ILE A 322 -13.22 -5.05 9.99
N ASP A 323 -13.21 -5.71 11.13
CA ASP A 323 -12.05 -6.49 11.59
C ASP A 323 -11.70 -7.61 10.60
N GLN A 324 -12.68 -8.30 10.04
CA GLN A 324 -12.45 -9.31 9.01
C GLN A 324 -11.90 -8.72 7.71
N ILE A 325 -12.31 -7.51 7.32
CA ILE A 325 -11.73 -6.79 6.17
C ILE A 325 -10.24 -6.54 6.43
N TYR A 326 -9.85 -6.09 7.62
CA TYR A 326 -8.45 -5.86 7.98
C TYR A 326 -7.63 -7.16 7.98
N ILE A 327 -8.19 -8.26 8.49
CA ILE A 327 -7.53 -9.56 8.52
C ILE A 327 -7.30 -10.08 7.09
N LEU A 328 -8.34 -10.10 6.25
CA LEU A 328 -8.26 -10.66 4.90
C LEU A 328 -7.47 -9.77 3.93
N SER A 329 -7.39 -8.47 4.19
CA SER A 329 -6.52 -7.56 3.42
C SER A 329 -5.05 -7.65 3.83
N GLU A 330 -4.74 -8.41 4.89
CA GLU A 330 -3.42 -8.50 5.53
C GLU A 330 -2.94 -7.15 6.10
N MET A 331 -3.86 -6.18 6.30
CA MET A 331 -3.59 -4.88 6.91
C MET A 331 -4.15 -4.85 8.33
N GLY A 332 -3.30 -5.02 9.32
CA GLY A 332 -3.74 -5.01 10.71
C GLY A 332 -4.35 -3.66 11.14
N PRO A 333 -5.34 -3.63 12.04
CA PRO A 333 -5.97 -2.40 12.52
C PRO A 333 -4.97 -1.41 13.14
N ALA A 334 -3.87 -1.90 13.70
CA ALA A 334 -2.81 -1.06 14.25
C ALA A 334 -2.11 -0.20 13.18
N PHE A 335 -1.96 -0.70 11.96
CA PHE A 335 -1.33 0.04 10.85
C PHE A 335 -2.22 1.17 10.32
N ILE A 336 -3.52 0.99 10.37
CA ILE A 336 -4.50 1.96 9.88
C ILE A 336 -4.83 3.02 10.94
N GLY A 337 -4.34 2.84 12.17
CA GLY A 337 -4.64 3.73 13.30
C GLY A 337 -6.01 3.49 13.93
N ALA A 338 -6.67 2.38 13.60
CA ALA A 338 -8.01 2.03 14.09
C ALA A 338 -8.00 1.30 15.44
N SER A 339 -6.83 1.08 16.04
CA SER A 339 -6.71 0.35 17.32
C SER A 339 -6.97 1.26 18.50
N ASN A 340 -7.98 0.97 19.29
CA ASN A 340 -8.28 1.63 20.56
C ASN A 340 -7.20 1.41 21.66
N SER A 341 -6.14 0.64 21.35
CA SER A 341 -5.06 0.31 22.29
C SER A 341 -3.93 1.36 22.35
N THR A 342 -4.16 2.57 21.87
CA THR A 342 -3.15 3.63 21.73
C THR A 342 -2.75 4.32 23.03
N ASN A 343 -3.39 4.02 24.15
CA ASN A 343 -3.12 4.73 25.41
C ASN A 343 -1.92 4.18 26.23
N ASN A 344 -1.29 3.09 25.79
CA ASN A 344 -0.07 2.61 26.42
C ASN A 344 1.09 2.77 25.45
N ALA A 345 2.19 3.38 25.89
CA ALA A 345 3.44 3.46 25.17
C ALA A 345 3.87 2.03 24.78
N ILE A 346 3.60 1.67 23.53
CA ILE A 346 3.94 0.34 22.99
C ILE A 346 5.41 0.43 22.56
N SER A 347 6.25 -0.49 23.03
CA SER A 347 7.65 -0.55 22.59
C SER A 347 7.73 -0.79 21.07
N GLY A 348 8.81 -0.30 20.43
CA GLY A 348 9.04 -0.51 18.99
C GLY A 348 8.95 -1.99 18.60
N THR A 349 9.48 -2.89 19.44
CA THR A 349 9.39 -4.33 19.25
C THR A 349 7.94 -4.85 19.29
N ALA A 350 7.12 -4.40 20.24
CA ALA A 350 5.72 -4.80 20.31
C ALA A 350 4.92 -4.27 19.12
N MET A 351 5.23 -3.07 18.63
CA MET A 351 4.63 -2.53 17.41
C MET A 351 5.00 -3.40 16.19
N ARG A 352 6.27 -3.84 16.05
CA ARG A 352 6.69 -4.74 14.98
C ARG A 352 5.91 -6.05 14.97
N TYR A 353 5.64 -6.64 16.14
CA TYR A 353 4.81 -7.84 16.24
C TYR A 353 3.37 -7.61 15.75
N LYS A 354 2.78 -6.46 16.06
CA LYS A 354 1.44 -6.10 15.55
C LYS A 354 1.42 -5.84 14.06
N MET A 355 2.57 -5.53 13.46
CA MET A 355 2.74 -5.18 12.05
C MET A 355 3.28 -6.35 11.21
N ILE A 356 3.40 -7.56 11.75
CA ILE A 356 3.96 -8.71 11.02
C ILE A 356 3.23 -8.95 9.70
N SER A 357 1.90 -9.02 9.71
CA SER A 357 1.11 -9.32 8.51
C SER A 357 1.28 -8.27 7.41
N PRO A 358 1.13 -6.95 7.67
CA PRO A 358 1.45 -5.91 6.68
C PRO A 358 2.90 -5.97 6.17
N LEU A 359 3.87 -6.23 7.05
CA LEU A 359 5.28 -6.33 6.68
C LEU A 359 5.55 -7.50 5.73
N GLU A 360 4.97 -8.67 6.01
CA GLU A 360 5.12 -9.85 5.14
C GLU A 360 4.42 -9.64 3.79
N LYS A 361 3.26 -8.97 3.76
CA LYS A 361 2.63 -8.55 2.51
C LYS A 361 3.54 -7.62 1.70
N ALA A 362 4.12 -6.61 2.34
CA ALA A 362 5.05 -5.69 1.68
C ALA A 362 6.28 -6.42 1.13
N ARG A 363 6.89 -7.31 1.90
CA ARG A 363 8.04 -8.11 1.46
C ARG A 363 7.71 -9.01 0.27
N ARG A 364 6.53 -9.64 0.28
CA ARG A 364 6.07 -10.46 -0.85
C ARG A 364 5.97 -9.61 -2.12
N ILE A 365 5.35 -8.44 -2.06
CA ILE A 365 5.25 -7.51 -3.18
C ILE A 365 6.64 -7.02 -3.63
N GLN A 366 7.52 -6.65 -2.70
CA GLN A 366 8.90 -6.25 -3.02
C GLN A 366 9.68 -7.36 -3.73
N ASN A 367 9.48 -8.61 -3.32
CA ASN A 367 10.10 -9.77 -3.99
C ASN A 367 9.58 -9.94 -5.43
N ASP A 368 8.26 -9.83 -5.63
CA ASP A 368 7.65 -9.92 -6.97
C ASP A 368 8.13 -8.81 -7.91
N LEU A 369 8.41 -7.62 -7.35
CA LEU A 369 8.88 -6.45 -8.10
C LEU A 369 10.38 -6.51 -8.42
N THR A 370 11.21 -7.13 -7.59
CA THR A 370 12.67 -6.96 -7.62
C THR A 370 13.27 -7.37 -8.96
N GLU A 371 13.02 -8.57 -9.46
CA GLU A 371 13.61 -9.04 -10.72
C GLU A 371 13.07 -8.28 -11.95
N PRO A 372 11.73 -8.06 -12.11
CA PRO A 372 11.24 -7.23 -13.20
C PRO A 372 11.79 -5.79 -13.19
N LEU A 373 11.97 -5.20 -12.01
CA LEU A 373 12.53 -3.84 -11.90
C LEU A 373 14.02 -3.78 -12.20
N LYS A 374 14.81 -4.81 -11.89
CA LYS A 374 16.22 -4.89 -12.32
C LYS A 374 16.33 -4.88 -13.84
N ASP A 375 15.53 -5.70 -14.52
CA ASP A 375 15.47 -5.77 -15.98
C ASP A 375 15.03 -4.42 -16.59
N LEU A 376 13.97 -3.81 -16.05
CA LEU A 376 13.46 -2.51 -16.44
C LEU A 376 14.50 -1.40 -16.26
N LEU A 377 15.17 -1.34 -15.11
CA LEU A 377 16.21 -0.36 -14.84
C LEU A 377 17.42 -0.54 -15.77
N SER A 378 17.80 -1.79 -16.06
CA SER A 378 18.86 -2.07 -17.04
C SER A 378 18.51 -1.51 -18.42
N SER A 379 17.22 -1.56 -18.80
CA SER A 379 16.73 -1.01 -20.08
C SER A 379 16.76 0.51 -20.07
N ILE A 380 16.33 1.18 -18.99
CA ILE A 380 16.42 2.63 -18.82
C ILE A 380 17.88 3.11 -18.93
N LEU A 381 18.76 2.48 -18.16
CA LEU A 381 20.17 2.85 -18.10
C LEU A 381 20.87 2.65 -19.44
N SER A 382 20.57 1.55 -20.13
CA SER A 382 21.10 1.26 -21.46
C SER A 382 20.68 2.30 -22.51
N ILE A 383 19.42 2.79 -22.46
CA ILE A 383 18.94 3.88 -23.33
C ILE A 383 19.71 5.16 -23.07
N ASP A 384 20.02 5.48 -21.81
CA ASP A 384 20.78 6.67 -21.41
C ASP A 384 22.31 6.48 -21.58
N GLY A 385 22.76 5.38 -22.21
CA GLY A 385 24.17 5.12 -22.51
C GLY A 385 24.98 4.64 -21.30
N ILE A 386 24.33 4.17 -20.25
CA ILE A 386 24.96 3.55 -19.09
C ILE A 386 24.90 2.05 -19.25
N ASP A 387 26.06 1.39 -19.35
CA ASP A 387 26.15 -0.06 -19.45
C ASP A 387 25.74 -0.70 -18.14
N ALA A 388 24.57 -1.38 -18.13
CA ALA A 388 24.01 -2.10 -17.03
C ALA A 388 23.27 -3.36 -17.50
N THR A 389 23.45 -4.46 -16.77
CA THR A 389 22.68 -5.69 -16.97
C THR A 389 21.80 -5.93 -15.75
N PRO A 390 20.71 -6.71 -15.87
CA PRO A 390 19.86 -7.00 -14.71
C PRO A 390 20.64 -7.53 -13.50
N ASP A 391 21.66 -8.36 -13.73
CA ASP A 391 22.50 -8.94 -12.68
C ASP A 391 23.37 -7.92 -11.95
N THR A 392 23.73 -6.82 -12.61
CA THR A 392 24.56 -5.76 -12.02
C THR A 392 23.74 -4.70 -11.29
N VAL A 393 22.42 -4.63 -11.52
CA VAL A 393 21.53 -3.68 -10.84
C VAL A 393 21.17 -4.22 -9.47
N LEU A 394 21.46 -3.44 -8.44
CA LEU A 394 21.11 -3.73 -7.06
C LEU A 394 19.96 -2.83 -6.62
N ILE A 395 18.92 -3.43 -6.06
CA ILE A 395 17.74 -2.73 -5.51
C ILE A 395 17.69 -2.99 -4.02
N GLY A 396 17.85 -1.96 -3.22
CA GLY A 396 17.73 -2.00 -1.76
C GLY A 396 16.38 -1.45 -1.32
N TRP A 397 15.48 -2.34 -0.89
CA TRP A 397 14.22 -1.92 -0.29
C TRP A 397 14.44 -1.43 1.13
N LYS A 398 13.80 -0.33 1.48
CA LYS A 398 13.89 0.22 2.83
C LYS A 398 12.86 -0.42 3.77
N ASP A 399 13.20 -0.46 5.05
CA ASP A 399 12.27 -0.90 6.09
C ASP A 399 11.10 0.09 6.19
N PRO A 400 9.85 -0.33 6.00
CA PRO A 400 8.70 0.56 6.03
C PRO A 400 8.37 1.10 7.43
N LEU A 401 8.93 0.51 8.49
CA LEU A 401 8.72 1.00 9.85
C LEU A 401 9.78 2.04 10.22
N PRO A 402 9.38 3.18 10.79
CA PRO A 402 10.33 4.12 11.34
C PRO A 402 11.14 3.44 12.45
N LYS A 403 12.46 3.56 12.36
CA LYS A 403 13.35 3.07 13.40
C LYS A 403 13.43 4.11 14.52
N ASP A 404 13.34 3.66 15.78
CA ASP A 404 13.61 4.55 16.91
C ASP A 404 15.10 4.98 16.85
N PRO A 405 15.41 6.27 16.82
CA PRO A 405 16.79 6.75 16.79
C PRO A 405 17.65 6.19 17.93
N ARG A 406 17.05 5.91 19.10
CA ARG A 406 17.73 5.29 20.23
C ARG A 406 18.07 3.83 19.99
N GLU A 407 17.11 3.04 19.47
CA GLU A 407 17.36 1.63 19.08
C GLU A 407 18.45 1.56 18.01
N VAL A 408 18.42 2.47 17.03
CA VAL A 408 19.44 2.56 15.97
C VAL A 408 20.81 2.85 16.55
N ALA A 409 20.90 3.81 17.48
CA ALA A 409 22.16 4.17 18.12
C ALA A 409 22.71 3.02 19.01
N GLU A 410 21.83 2.31 19.73
CA GLU A 410 22.22 1.15 20.53
C GLU A 410 22.69 -0.02 19.67
N LEU A 411 21.99 -0.32 18.56
CA LEU A 411 22.39 -1.33 17.60
C LEU A 411 23.75 -1.00 16.99
N ALA A 412 23.94 0.24 16.52
CA ALA A 412 25.23 0.68 15.97
C ALA A 412 26.37 0.55 16.98
N LYS A 413 26.11 0.87 18.25
CA LYS A 413 27.06 0.72 19.34
C LYS A 413 27.41 -0.75 19.62
N VAL A 414 26.43 -1.64 19.55
CA VAL A 414 26.65 -3.09 19.73
C VAL A 414 27.37 -3.68 18.52
N GLU A 415 26.99 -3.30 17.31
CA GLU A 415 27.58 -3.83 16.07
C GLU A 415 29.01 -3.37 15.84
N SER A 416 29.36 -2.14 16.24
CA SER A 416 30.68 -1.52 16.03
C SER A 416 31.53 -1.35 17.32
N GLY A 417 31.05 -1.88 18.46
CA GLY A 417 31.70 -1.77 19.76
C GLY A 417 32.94 -2.69 19.91
N SER A 418 33.37 -2.92 21.13
CA SER A 418 34.60 -3.67 21.45
C SER A 418 34.62 -5.14 20.95
N ALA A 419 33.45 -5.71 20.63
CA ALA A 419 33.31 -7.02 19.99
C ALA A 419 32.71 -6.83 18.57
N ALA A 420 33.25 -5.91 17.81
CA ALA A 420 32.71 -5.47 16.52
C ALA A 420 32.36 -6.64 15.58
N ILE A 421 31.07 -6.80 15.28
CA ILE A 421 30.57 -7.77 14.31
C ILE A 421 30.65 -7.17 12.89
N LYS A 422 30.55 -5.83 12.79
CA LYS A 422 30.62 -5.08 11.52
C LYS A 422 31.60 -3.90 11.64
N PRO A 423 32.30 -3.51 10.55
CA PRO A 423 33.03 -2.26 10.50
C PRO A 423 32.06 -1.06 10.78
N LEU A 424 32.56 -0.04 11.49
CA LEU A 424 31.77 1.14 11.86
C LEU A 424 31.08 1.79 10.65
N LYS A 425 31.77 1.88 9.50
CA LYS A 425 31.21 2.39 8.25
C LYS A 425 29.95 1.61 7.83
N ASN A 426 30.03 0.28 7.82
CA ASN A 426 28.91 -0.56 7.40
C ASN A 426 27.76 -0.51 8.41
N ALA A 427 28.04 -0.41 9.70
CA ALA A 427 27.02 -0.24 10.73
C ALA A 427 26.28 1.11 10.54
N ILE A 428 26.99 2.18 10.19
CA ILE A 428 26.40 3.48 9.90
C ILE A 428 25.57 3.42 8.61
N MET A 429 26.06 2.82 7.54
CA MET A 429 25.33 2.66 6.30
C MET A 429 23.99 1.93 6.52
N ASP A 430 24.03 0.78 7.19
CA ASP A 430 22.85 -0.08 7.38
C ASP A 430 21.83 0.54 8.35
N ASN A 431 22.29 1.16 9.43
CA ASN A 431 21.40 1.67 10.46
C ASN A 431 20.79 3.05 10.13
N TYR A 432 21.53 3.89 9.40
CA TYR A 432 21.09 5.23 9.04
C TYR A 432 20.70 5.36 7.56
N ASN A 433 20.74 4.26 6.78
CA ASN A 433 20.45 4.23 5.35
C ASN A 433 21.25 5.26 4.53
N LEU A 434 22.52 5.42 4.87
CA LEU A 434 23.40 6.37 4.20
C LEU A 434 24.18 5.69 3.06
N ASP A 435 24.50 6.46 2.04
CA ASP A 435 25.41 6.04 1.00
C ASP A 435 26.86 5.93 1.56
N GLU A 436 27.69 5.16 0.87
CA GLU A 436 29.05 4.85 1.31
C GLU A 436 29.90 6.11 1.53
N THR A 437 29.78 7.12 0.64
CA THR A 437 30.53 8.36 0.74
C THR A 437 30.14 9.21 1.93
N THR A 438 28.85 9.28 2.24
CA THR A 438 28.33 10.00 3.40
C THR A 438 28.66 9.27 4.70
N ALA A 439 28.57 7.93 4.71
CA ALA A 439 28.96 7.11 5.85
C ALA A 439 30.46 7.23 6.14
N GLN A 440 31.30 7.26 5.10
CA GLN A 440 32.75 7.44 5.24
C GLN A 440 33.10 8.79 5.87
N LYS A 441 32.46 9.87 5.44
CA LYS A 441 32.64 11.20 6.05
C LYS A 441 32.24 11.22 7.52
N GLN A 442 31.13 10.58 7.87
CA GLN A 442 30.73 10.48 9.28
C GLN A 442 31.72 9.65 10.12
N VAL A 443 32.28 8.60 9.56
CA VAL A 443 33.35 7.83 10.25
C VAL A 443 34.57 8.71 10.50
N GLU A 444 35.01 9.51 9.51
CA GLU A 444 36.13 10.43 9.63
C GLU A 444 35.87 11.50 10.69
N GLU A 445 34.67 12.09 10.73
CA GLU A 445 34.27 13.05 11.78
C GLU A 445 34.27 12.41 13.18
N ILE A 446 33.73 11.18 13.32
CA ILE A 446 33.74 10.44 14.60
C ILE A 446 35.17 10.16 15.05
N LEU A 447 36.05 9.73 14.16
CA LEU A 447 37.45 9.46 14.49
C LEU A 447 38.21 10.74 14.87
N ASP A 448 37.94 11.87 14.22
CA ASP A 448 38.52 13.17 14.59
C ASP A 448 38.07 13.63 15.98
N ILE A 449 36.77 13.49 16.30
CA ILE A 449 36.22 13.78 17.63
C ILE A 449 36.86 12.87 18.69
N LEU A 450 36.98 11.56 18.42
CA LEU A 450 37.57 10.63 19.35
C LEU A 450 39.07 10.90 19.57
N SER A 451 39.82 11.31 18.55
CA SER A 451 41.23 11.69 18.66
C SER A 451 41.38 12.93 19.55
N LYS A 452 40.53 13.97 19.36
CA LYS A 452 40.53 15.16 20.20
C LYS A 452 40.14 14.88 21.64
N LEU A 453 39.18 14.00 21.88
CA LEU A 453 38.84 13.54 23.24
C LEU A 453 39.97 12.78 23.92
N ASN A 454 40.68 11.93 23.19
CA ASN A 454 41.83 11.21 23.72
C ASN A 454 43.02 12.13 24.04
N GLU A 455 43.29 13.12 23.18
CA GLU A 455 44.29 14.16 23.45
C GLU A 455 43.92 15.00 24.69
N ALA A 456 42.64 15.40 24.82
CA ALA A 456 42.16 16.12 25.99
C ALA A 456 42.26 15.26 27.29
N SER A 457 41.93 14.00 27.20
CA SER A 457 42.04 13.06 28.35
C SER A 457 43.47 12.70 28.70
N GLY A 458 44.39 12.67 27.71
CA GLY A 458 45.83 12.53 27.90
C GLY A 458 46.42 13.74 28.64
N SER A 459 46.03 14.94 28.22
CA SER A 459 46.50 16.17 28.88
C SER A 459 46.01 16.31 30.32
N LEU A 460 44.83 15.78 30.68
CA LEU A 460 44.29 15.71 32.03
C LEU A 460 45.09 14.71 32.91
N LYS A 461 45.51 13.58 32.36
CA LYS A 461 46.33 12.59 33.07
C LYS A 461 47.72 13.09 33.31
N ASP A 462 48.31 13.84 32.39
CA ASP A 462 49.62 14.48 32.53
C ASP A 462 49.57 15.61 33.57
N ALA A 463 48.48 16.38 33.61
CA ALA A 463 48.24 17.43 34.61
C ALA A 463 48.07 16.84 36.04
N GLU A 464 47.34 15.72 36.20
CA GLU A 464 47.21 14.99 37.48
C GLU A 464 48.51 14.29 37.90
N SER A 465 49.39 13.92 36.96
CA SER A 465 50.71 13.30 37.28
C SER A 465 51.73 14.35 37.71
N ASP A 466 51.64 15.61 37.26
CA ASP A 466 52.52 16.71 37.69
C ASP A 466 52.11 17.27 39.07
N ASP A 467 50.81 17.28 39.38
CA ASP A 467 50.32 17.72 40.69
C ASP A 467 50.71 16.71 41.80
N ARG A 468 50.92 15.42 41.48
CA ARG A 468 51.43 14.44 42.43
C ARG A 468 52.94 14.48 42.63
N ARG A 469 53.70 15.14 41.78
CA ARG A 469 55.14 15.34 41.92
C ARG A 469 55.52 16.56 42.76
N THR A 470 54.64 17.51 42.96
CA THR A 470 54.87 18.72 43.70
C THR A 470 54.45 18.67 45.20
N SER A 471 53.73 17.62 45.64
CA SER A 471 53.26 17.49 47.04
C SER A 471 54.01 16.40 47.86
N GLY A 472 55.16 15.97 47.41
CA GLY A 472 56.00 14.96 48.07
C GLY A 472 57.17 15.48 48.86
N ASN A 473 56.97 16.40 49.79
CA ASN A 473 57.94 16.63 50.86
C ASN A 473 57.28 17.38 52.03
N SER A 474 56.92 16.69 53.09
CA SER A 474 57.03 17.11 54.51
C SER A 474 56.14 16.27 55.42
N LEU A 475 56.85 15.70 56.38
CA LEU A 475 56.41 15.32 57.72
C LEU A 475 55.83 13.95 58.01
N ASN A 476 56.80 13.10 58.36
CA ASN A 476 56.74 12.05 59.35
C ASN A 476 56.04 12.50 60.66
N ASP A 477 55.20 11.75 61.28
CA ASP A 477 55.31 11.14 62.61
C ASP A 477 53.94 10.87 63.28
N LYS A 478 53.95 9.76 63.99
CA LYS A 478 53.14 9.32 65.15
C LYS A 478 51.84 8.53 64.93
N ARG A 479 52.05 7.23 64.96
CA ARG A 479 51.65 6.31 66.07
C ARG A 479 50.19 6.21 66.51
N LYS A 480 49.73 4.99 66.35
CA LYS A 480 49.16 4.02 67.31
C LYS A 480 47.61 3.89 67.43
N LYS A 481 47.28 2.61 67.22
CA LYS A 481 46.36 1.74 68.00
C LYS A 481 44.84 1.92 67.86
N GLY A 482 44.22 0.80 67.52
CA GLY A 482 42.99 0.34 68.06
C GLY A 482 42.05 -0.35 67.07
N SER A 483 42.23 -1.64 66.91
CA SER A 483 41.17 -2.60 66.61
C SER A 483 40.53 -3.03 67.95
N PRO A 484 39.37 -3.69 68.09
CA PRO A 484 38.49 -4.38 67.14
C PRO A 484 36.97 -4.21 67.47
N ASN A 485 36.10 -4.72 66.67
CA ASN A 485 35.03 -5.67 66.97
C ASN A 485 33.82 -5.50 66.04
N ASP A 486 33.67 -6.52 65.27
CA ASP A 486 32.38 -7.10 64.87
C ASP A 486 31.63 -7.59 66.14
N PRO A 487 30.32 -7.82 66.22
CA PRO A 487 29.56 -8.67 65.29
C PRO A 487 28.01 -8.43 65.20
N THR A 488 27.45 -9.24 64.25
CA THR A 488 26.13 -9.94 64.31
C THR A 488 24.85 -9.15 64.09
N SER A 489 24.17 -9.57 63.03
CA SER A 489 23.04 -10.50 62.94
C SER A 489 21.66 -9.93 63.14
N GLU A 490 20.83 -10.40 62.30
CA GLU A 490 19.45 -10.96 62.35
C GLU A 490 18.44 -10.22 61.46
N GLU A 491 17.99 -10.90 60.38
CA GLU A 491 16.77 -11.69 60.27
C GLU A 491 15.46 -10.94 60.62
N ASN A 492 14.58 -10.86 59.67
CA ASN A 492 13.23 -11.45 59.60
C ASN A 492 12.48 -10.84 58.44
N LYS A 493 12.08 -11.62 57.47
CA LYS A 493 10.91 -12.54 57.33
C LYS A 493 9.56 -11.90 57.44
N SER A 494 8.81 -12.31 56.42
CA SER A 494 7.36 -12.51 56.32
C SER A 494 6.57 -11.29 55.83
N ALA A 495 5.68 -11.42 54.98
CA ALA A 495 4.75 -12.36 54.36
C ALA A 495 3.47 -11.60 54.00
N GLU A 496 2.89 -12.01 52.89
CA GLU A 496 1.43 -12.06 52.61
C GLU A 496 0.60 -10.74 52.70
N GLU A 497 0.08 -10.27 51.59
CA GLU A 497 -1.23 -10.60 51.00
C GLU A 497 -1.26 -10.23 49.52
#